data_f1496af3459c1dc13a4add8054bd9f22
#
_entry.id   f1496af3459c1dc13a4add8054bd9f22
#
_cell.length_a   1.000
_cell.length_b   1.000
_cell.length_c   1.000
_cell.angle_alpha   90.00
_cell.angle_beta   90.00
_cell.angle_gamma   90.00
#
_symmetry.space_group_name_H-M   'P 1'
#
loop_
_entity.id
_entity.type
_entity.pdbx_description
1 polymer ?
#
loop_
_entity_poly.entity_id
_entity_poly.type
_entity_poly.pdbx_seq_one_letter_code
_entity_poly.pdbx_strand_id
1 'polypeptide(L)'
;MTGKVTGSSKNMKLFTGRAHPALAEAVAKELKSELVPTTARDFANGEIFIRFEESVRGADCFVMQSHSQPLNKWLVEQLIMIDALKRGSAKRITAILPFYPYARQDKKHLGREPISARLVADLLAAAGADRIVSVDLHTDQIQGFFDGPVDHMHAMPILTDHIKKNYSLDNLAVVSPDAGRVKVAEKWAHELGDAPLSFVHKTRSTTEANKTVSNRVVGDVEGKDCVLLDDMIDTGGTIAGAVRVLKDAGAKKVIIACTHGVFSDPARERLSECGAEEVITTDTLPQSTEGWSNLTVLSIAPLLAQTIHEIFENGSVTTLFDRA
;
A
#
# COMPACT_ATOMS: atom_id res chain seq x y z
N MET A 1 43.54 11.77 30.47
CA MET A 1 42.14 11.37 30.70
C MET A 1 41.69 10.57 29.48
N THR A 2 41.76 9.24 29.56
CA THR A 2 41.30 8.34 28.52
C THR A 2 39.80 8.14 28.67
N GLY A 3 39.03 8.92 27.92
CA GLY A 3 37.57 8.73 27.86
C GLY A 3 37.28 7.35 27.25
N LYS A 4 36.62 6.47 28.02
CA LYS A 4 36.00 5.27 27.50
C LYS A 4 34.98 5.69 26.45
N VAL A 5 35.25 5.40 25.18
CA VAL A 5 34.23 5.42 24.13
C VAL A 5 33.28 4.27 24.47
N THR A 6 32.22 4.55 25.19
CA THR A 6 31.10 3.61 25.38
C THR A 6 30.50 3.38 24.00
N GLY A 7 30.42 2.12 23.60
CA GLY A 7 29.86 1.74 22.29
C GLY A 7 28.52 2.43 22.09
N SER A 8 28.29 2.93 20.87
CA SER A 8 27.01 3.54 20.43
C SER A 8 25.87 2.56 20.72
N SER A 9 25.08 2.81 21.75
CA SER A 9 23.82 2.09 21.93
C SER A 9 22.97 2.37 20.70
N LYS A 10 22.45 1.33 20.05
CA LYS A 10 21.47 1.50 18.96
C LYS A 10 20.33 2.38 19.45
N ASN A 11 19.98 3.40 18.68
CA ASN A 11 18.94 4.37 19.02
C ASN A 11 17.97 4.50 17.87
N MET A 12 16.82 3.84 18.01
CA MET A 12 15.71 3.90 17.06
C MET A 12 14.82 5.10 17.39
N LYS A 13 14.41 5.84 16.37
CA LYS A 13 13.41 6.91 16.48
C LYS A 13 12.38 6.78 15.38
N LEU A 14 11.10 6.76 15.79
CA LEU A 14 9.96 6.65 14.89
C LEU A 14 9.23 7.99 14.81
N PHE A 15 8.99 8.44 13.59
CA PHE A 15 8.33 9.70 13.27
C PHE A 15 7.09 9.44 12.40
N THR A 16 6.06 10.24 12.58
CA THR A 16 4.87 10.22 11.73
C THR A 16 4.59 11.58 11.13
N GLY A 17 4.22 11.60 9.84
CA GLY A 17 3.53 12.74 9.26
C GLY A 17 2.06 12.79 9.66
N ARG A 18 1.35 13.81 9.21
CA ARG A 18 -0.03 14.11 9.63
C ARG A 18 -1.11 13.37 8.85
N ALA A 19 -0.76 12.65 7.76
CA ALA A 19 -1.77 12.00 6.92
C ALA A 19 -2.46 10.82 7.60
N HIS A 20 -1.72 10.02 8.41
CA HIS A 20 -2.26 8.82 9.04
C HIS A 20 -1.59 8.52 10.40
N PRO A 21 -1.74 9.38 11.41
CA PRO A 21 -1.09 9.17 12.71
C PRO A 21 -1.55 7.88 13.39
N ALA A 22 -2.80 7.46 13.22
CA ALA A 22 -3.33 6.25 13.85
C ALA A 22 -2.56 4.97 13.45
N LEU A 23 -2.13 4.83 12.19
CA LEU A 23 -1.29 3.71 11.77
C LEU A 23 0.09 3.77 12.44
N ALA A 24 0.69 4.95 12.54
CA ALA A 24 1.99 5.11 13.17
C ALA A 24 1.94 4.82 14.69
N GLU A 25 0.87 5.22 15.36
CA GLU A 25 0.61 4.87 16.77
C GLU A 25 0.45 3.36 16.96
N ALA A 26 -0.26 2.69 16.05
CA ALA A 26 -0.39 1.24 16.05
C ALA A 26 0.96 0.54 15.86
N VAL A 27 1.79 1.02 14.91
CA VAL A 27 3.16 0.51 14.69
C VAL A 27 4.05 0.74 15.91
N ALA A 28 4.01 1.93 16.51
CA ALA A 28 4.77 2.24 17.72
C ALA A 28 4.39 1.31 18.88
N LYS A 29 3.10 1.00 19.04
CA LYS A 29 2.60 0.06 20.04
C LYS A 29 3.13 -1.36 19.81
N GLU A 30 3.11 -1.86 18.59
CA GLU A 30 3.68 -3.17 18.23
C GLU A 30 5.19 -3.23 18.52
N LEU A 31 5.93 -2.15 18.24
CA LEU A 31 7.36 -2.01 18.52
C LEU A 31 7.66 -1.80 20.01
N LYS A 32 6.65 -1.58 20.85
CA LYS A 32 6.81 -1.16 22.27
C LYS A 32 7.70 0.09 22.38
N SER A 33 7.51 1.02 21.46
CA SER A 33 8.24 2.29 21.38
C SER A 33 7.26 3.47 21.34
N GLU A 34 7.78 4.66 21.34
CA GLU A 34 7.00 5.89 21.27
C GLU A 34 7.32 6.66 19.97
N LEU A 35 6.34 7.42 19.49
CA LEU A 35 6.56 8.37 18.41
C LEU A 35 7.31 9.59 18.95
N VAL A 36 8.29 10.08 18.21
CA VAL A 36 8.98 11.31 18.59
C VAL A 36 8.02 12.49 18.46
N PRO A 37 7.85 13.28 19.53
CA PRO A 37 7.02 14.47 19.49
C PRO A 37 7.48 15.43 18.38
N THR A 38 6.54 15.79 17.52
CA THR A 38 6.80 16.61 16.32
C THR A 38 5.82 17.76 16.24
N THR A 39 6.33 18.99 16.22
CA THR A 39 5.51 20.16 15.89
C THR A 39 5.39 20.28 14.37
N ALA A 40 4.17 20.13 13.86
CA ALA A 40 3.84 20.25 12.44
C ALA A 40 2.66 21.21 12.24
N ARG A 41 2.81 22.20 11.37
CA ARG A 41 1.75 23.17 11.06
C ARG A 41 1.90 23.73 9.66
N ASP A 42 0.83 24.31 9.16
CA ASP A 42 0.85 25.03 7.89
C ASP A 42 0.92 26.54 8.16
N PHE A 43 1.67 27.24 7.34
CA PHE A 43 1.58 28.68 7.25
C PHE A 43 0.34 29.10 6.46
N ALA A 44 -0.06 30.36 6.57
CA ALA A 44 -1.26 30.88 5.89
C ALA A 44 -1.21 30.74 4.35
N ASN A 45 0.00 30.72 3.78
CA ASN A 45 0.22 30.52 2.33
C ASN A 45 0.29 29.04 1.92
N GLY A 46 0.11 28.10 2.87
CA GLY A 46 0.13 26.65 2.61
C GLY A 46 1.50 25.98 2.74
N GLU A 47 2.57 26.72 3.05
CA GLU A 47 3.88 26.13 3.36
C GLU A 47 3.82 25.32 4.66
N ILE A 48 4.59 24.23 4.72
CA ILE A 48 4.61 23.31 5.85
C ILE A 48 5.82 23.62 6.74
N PHE A 49 5.59 23.73 8.04
CA PHE A 49 6.62 23.84 9.08
C PHE A 49 6.69 22.54 9.86
N ILE A 50 7.92 22.01 10.03
CA ILE A 50 8.22 20.81 10.84
C ILE A 50 9.34 21.14 11.83
N ARG A 51 9.18 20.65 13.06
CA ARG A 51 10.22 20.66 14.10
C ARG A 51 10.09 19.41 14.96
N PHE A 52 11.19 18.69 15.13
CA PHE A 52 11.28 17.60 16.10
C PHE A 52 11.67 18.13 17.47
N GLU A 53 11.01 17.65 18.52
CA GLU A 53 11.25 18.14 19.89
C GLU A 53 12.40 17.40 20.58
N GLU A 54 12.97 16.37 19.94
CA GLU A 54 14.10 15.61 20.47
C GLU A 54 15.30 15.62 19.53
N SER A 55 16.50 15.39 20.10
CA SER A 55 17.72 15.23 19.31
C SER A 55 17.67 13.95 18.48
N VAL A 56 17.95 14.05 17.20
CA VAL A 56 18.00 12.93 16.24
C VAL A 56 19.43 12.51 15.89
N ARG A 57 20.43 13.17 16.48
CA ARG A 57 21.83 12.95 16.15
C ARG A 57 22.26 11.51 16.41
N GLY A 58 22.78 10.88 15.37
CA GLY A 58 23.29 9.51 15.43
C GLY A 58 22.23 8.43 15.58
N ALA A 59 20.93 8.77 15.49
CA ALA A 59 19.83 7.82 15.55
C ALA A 59 19.54 7.19 14.20
N ASP A 60 19.02 5.97 14.22
CA ASP A 60 18.32 5.34 13.09
C ASP A 60 16.86 5.84 13.09
N CYS A 61 16.51 6.64 12.11
CA CYS A 61 15.24 7.35 12.03
C CYS A 61 14.32 6.71 10.98
N PHE A 62 13.09 6.40 11.39
CA PHE A 62 12.03 5.86 10.54
C PHE A 62 10.92 6.90 10.38
N VAL A 63 10.67 7.36 9.17
CA VAL A 63 9.71 8.43 8.86
C VAL A 63 8.53 7.85 8.12
N MET A 64 7.41 7.67 8.80
CA MET A 64 6.19 7.12 8.21
C MET A 64 5.26 8.23 7.74
N GLN A 65 4.81 8.13 6.47
CA GLN A 65 3.79 8.97 5.90
C GLN A 65 2.95 8.21 4.89
N SER A 66 1.65 8.13 5.13
CA SER A 66 0.70 7.67 4.12
C SER A 66 0.36 8.82 3.17
N HIS A 67 0.26 8.50 1.87
CA HIS A 67 0.01 9.52 0.85
C HIS A 67 -1.47 9.50 0.41
N SER A 68 -2.37 9.75 1.39
CA SER A 68 -3.80 9.97 1.14
C SER A 68 -4.05 11.32 0.47
N GLN A 69 -5.29 11.64 0.18
CA GLN A 69 -5.65 13.00 -0.26
C GLN A 69 -5.54 14.02 0.90
N PRO A 70 -4.99 15.21 0.64
CA PRO A 70 -4.36 15.72 -0.58
C PRO A 70 -2.90 15.26 -0.74
N LEU A 71 -2.68 14.31 -1.65
CA LEU A 71 -1.45 13.53 -1.82
C LEU A 71 -0.17 14.39 -1.88
N ASN A 72 -0.18 15.45 -2.68
CA ASN A 72 1.01 16.30 -2.89
C ASN A 72 1.45 17.01 -1.60
N LYS A 73 0.52 17.37 -0.74
CA LYS A 73 0.82 17.97 0.57
C LYS A 73 1.61 16.99 1.43
N TRP A 74 1.18 15.76 1.49
CA TRP A 74 1.80 14.75 2.33
C TRP A 74 3.15 14.28 1.80
N LEU A 75 3.31 14.26 0.47
CA LEU A 75 4.61 14.01 -0.13
C LEU A 75 5.61 15.11 0.26
N VAL A 76 5.24 16.38 0.11
CA VAL A 76 6.11 17.50 0.49
C VAL A 76 6.40 17.49 1.99
N GLU A 77 5.42 17.17 2.83
CA GLU A 77 5.63 17.05 4.28
C GLU A 77 6.68 15.99 4.61
N GLN A 78 6.61 14.80 4.02
CA GLN A 78 7.59 13.75 4.25
C GLN A 78 9.00 14.16 3.79
N LEU A 79 9.11 14.84 2.64
CA LEU A 79 10.40 15.36 2.16
C LEU A 79 11.01 16.37 3.14
N ILE A 80 10.21 17.28 3.69
CA ILE A 80 10.64 18.26 4.71
C ILE A 80 11.08 17.53 6.00
N MET A 81 10.35 16.51 6.44
CA MET A 81 10.74 15.70 7.60
C MET A 81 12.09 15.03 7.40
N ILE A 82 12.31 14.42 6.23
CA ILE A 82 13.57 13.76 5.87
C ILE A 82 14.73 14.77 5.84
N ASP A 83 14.55 15.94 5.22
CA ASP A 83 15.56 17.00 5.19
C ASP A 83 15.91 17.49 6.62
N ALA A 84 14.91 17.66 7.49
CA ALA A 84 15.14 18.03 8.88
C ALA A 84 15.98 16.99 9.65
N LEU A 85 15.74 15.69 9.43
CA LEU A 85 16.52 14.60 10.03
C LEU A 85 17.96 14.60 9.50
N LYS A 86 18.15 14.77 8.19
CA LYS A 86 19.46 14.88 7.56
C LYS A 86 20.26 16.03 8.15
N ARG A 87 19.66 17.23 8.28
CA ARG A 87 20.29 18.40 8.91
C ARG A 87 20.51 18.20 10.40
N GLY A 88 19.68 17.42 11.08
CA GLY A 88 19.83 17.01 12.47
C GLY A 88 20.93 15.99 12.72
N SER A 89 21.64 15.54 11.69
CA SER A 89 22.68 14.51 11.73
C SER A 89 22.17 13.15 12.20
N ALA A 90 20.98 12.73 11.72
CA ALA A 90 20.56 11.35 11.82
C ALA A 90 21.60 10.43 11.20
N LYS A 91 21.77 9.21 11.72
CA LYS A 91 22.73 8.25 11.22
C LYS A 91 22.24 7.56 9.96
N ARG A 92 20.96 7.20 9.93
CA ARG A 92 20.26 6.53 8.83
C ARG A 92 18.80 7.00 8.81
N ILE A 93 18.27 7.24 7.65
CA ILE A 93 16.90 7.71 7.46
C ILE A 93 16.16 6.73 6.54
N THR A 94 15.18 6.03 7.10
CA THR A 94 14.29 5.12 6.37
C THR A 94 12.96 5.81 6.14
N ALA A 95 12.62 6.05 4.87
CA ALA A 95 11.31 6.56 4.48
C ALA A 95 10.31 5.40 4.39
N ILE A 96 9.24 5.43 5.16
CA ILE A 96 8.17 4.44 5.12
C ILE A 96 6.97 5.05 4.43
N LEU A 97 6.63 4.49 3.28
CA LEU A 97 5.51 4.87 2.43
C LEU A 97 4.56 3.66 2.35
N PRO A 98 3.62 3.47 3.29
CA PRO A 98 2.68 2.35 3.22
C PRO A 98 1.98 2.27 1.86
N PHE A 99 1.61 3.42 1.29
CA PHE A 99 1.20 3.59 -0.09
C PHE A 99 2.20 4.47 -0.83
N TYR A 100 2.81 3.94 -1.90
CA TYR A 100 3.76 4.69 -2.72
C TYR A 100 3.02 5.64 -3.66
N PRO A 101 3.21 6.97 -3.55
CA PRO A 101 2.49 7.92 -4.39
C PRO A 101 2.97 7.85 -5.85
N TYR A 102 2.06 8.13 -6.79
CA TYR A 102 2.35 8.07 -8.25
C TYR A 102 2.78 6.70 -8.77
N ALA A 103 2.60 5.59 -8.02
CA ALA A 103 3.01 4.26 -8.42
C ALA A 103 2.45 3.82 -9.79
N ARG A 104 1.27 4.31 -10.20
CA ARG A 104 0.66 4.03 -11.52
C ARG A 104 1.36 4.71 -12.70
N GLN A 105 2.28 5.65 -12.42
CA GLN A 105 3.07 6.37 -13.44
C GLN A 105 4.52 5.86 -13.44
N ASP A 106 4.67 4.55 -13.53
CA ASP A 106 5.95 3.82 -13.50
C ASP A 106 6.62 3.70 -14.87
N LYS A 107 5.89 4.01 -15.93
CA LYS A 107 6.35 3.99 -17.32
C LYS A 107 5.58 4.98 -18.16
N LYS A 108 6.10 5.27 -19.35
CA LYS A 108 5.38 6.04 -20.37
C LYS A 108 4.44 5.11 -21.13
N HIS A 109 3.18 5.49 -21.23
CA HIS A 109 2.19 4.84 -22.08
C HIS A 109 2.15 5.49 -23.48
N LEU A 110 2.39 6.80 -23.51
CA LEU A 110 2.47 7.59 -24.74
C LEU A 110 3.74 8.44 -24.73
N GLY A 111 4.10 8.97 -25.89
CA GLY A 111 5.21 9.92 -25.99
C GLY A 111 4.97 11.19 -25.16
N ARG A 112 6.04 11.76 -24.59
CA ARG A 112 6.04 13.03 -23.82
C ARG A 112 5.42 12.94 -22.43
N GLU A 113 5.08 11.74 -21.93
CA GLU A 113 4.64 11.54 -20.56
C GLU A 113 5.83 11.48 -19.58
N PRO A 114 5.65 11.89 -18.33
CA PRO A 114 6.64 11.70 -17.28
C PRO A 114 6.68 10.23 -16.79
N ILE A 115 7.68 9.92 -15.98
CA ILE A 115 7.72 8.73 -15.12
C ILE A 115 7.72 9.24 -13.67
N SER A 116 6.54 9.58 -13.17
CA SER A 116 6.41 10.29 -11.88
C SER A 116 6.78 9.41 -10.69
N ALA A 117 6.66 8.09 -10.81
CA ALA A 117 7.12 7.16 -9.78
C ALA A 117 8.66 7.25 -9.59
N ARG A 118 9.43 7.43 -10.68
CA ARG A 118 10.88 7.67 -10.59
C ARG A 118 11.18 9.03 -9.96
N LEU A 119 10.45 10.07 -10.35
CA LEU A 119 10.62 11.41 -9.78
C LEU A 119 10.45 11.40 -8.25
N VAL A 120 9.47 10.65 -7.73
CA VAL A 120 9.26 10.51 -6.27
C VAL A 120 10.48 9.87 -5.61
N ALA A 121 11.04 8.80 -6.19
CA ALA A 121 12.25 8.16 -5.67
C ALA A 121 13.43 9.15 -5.64
N ASP A 122 13.64 9.92 -6.72
CA ASP A 122 14.69 10.93 -6.82
C ASP A 122 14.52 12.04 -5.77
N LEU A 123 13.29 12.49 -5.51
CA LEU A 123 13.00 13.49 -4.48
C LEU A 123 13.28 12.96 -3.07
N LEU A 124 12.94 11.72 -2.76
CA LEU A 124 13.24 11.09 -1.47
C LEU A 124 14.76 10.96 -1.27
N ALA A 125 15.50 10.54 -2.30
CA ALA A 125 16.95 10.48 -2.26
C ALA A 125 17.58 11.87 -2.05
N ALA A 126 17.13 12.88 -2.78
CA ALA A 126 17.61 14.26 -2.67
C ALA A 126 17.34 14.83 -1.27
N ALA A 127 16.18 14.56 -0.68
CA ALA A 127 15.84 14.95 0.68
C ALA A 127 16.77 14.29 1.72
N GLY A 128 17.26 13.08 1.45
CA GLY A 128 18.23 12.38 2.30
C GLY A 128 17.77 11.03 2.83
N ALA A 129 16.78 10.40 2.21
CA ALA A 129 16.43 9.01 2.53
C ALA A 129 17.54 8.06 2.12
N ASP A 130 17.94 7.15 3.03
CA ASP A 130 18.93 6.10 2.77
C ASP A 130 18.26 4.79 2.34
N ARG A 131 16.96 4.64 2.63
CA ARG A 131 16.16 3.44 2.37
C ARG A 131 14.69 3.81 2.20
N ILE A 132 13.99 3.03 1.39
CA ILE A 132 12.53 3.11 1.26
C ILE A 132 11.92 1.78 1.73
N VAL A 133 10.79 1.86 2.46
CA VAL A 133 9.90 0.75 2.77
C VAL A 133 8.53 1.08 2.19
N SER A 134 7.94 0.16 1.44
CA SER A 134 6.58 0.33 0.90
C SER A 134 5.84 -1.00 0.87
N VAL A 135 4.51 -0.96 0.83
CA VAL A 135 3.66 -2.15 0.74
C VAL A 135 3.04 -2.21 -0.63
N ASP A 136 3.03 -3.39 -1.25
CA ASP A 136 2.44 -3.69 -2.56
C ASP A 136 2.57 -2.57 -3.59
N LEU A 137 3.79 -2.40 -4.08
CA LEU A 137 4.06 -1.48 -5.19
C LEU A 137 3.22 -1.88 -6.41
N HIS A 138 2.71 -0.90 -7.15
CA HIS A 138 1.92 -1.15 -8.35
C HIS A 138 2.62 -2.06 -9.36
N THR A 139 3.93 -1.96 -9.44
CA THR A 139 4.80 -2.84 -10.22
C THR A 139 6.14 -3.03 -9.52
N ASP A 140 6.72 -4.22 -9.63
CA ASP A 140 7.97 -4.57 -8.94
C ASP A 140 9.18 -3.75 -9.41
N GLN A 141 9.16 -3.25 -10.66
CA GLN A 141 10.26 -2.45 -11.21
C GLN A 141 10.46 -1.09 -10.50
N ILE A 142 9.48 -0.59 -9.76
CA ILE A 142 9.60 0.64 -8.96
C ILE A 142 10.75 0.52 -7.95
N GLN A 143 11.05 -0.70 -7.47
CA GLN A 143 12.20 -0.95 -6.59
C GLN A 143 13.53 -0.51 -7.20
N GLY A 144 13.66 -0.55 -8.52
CA GLY A 144 14.85 -0.09 -9.24
C GLY A 144 14.90 1.43 -9.49
N PHE A 145 13.94 2.21 -9.02
CA PHE A 145 13.93 3.66 -9.21
C PHE A 145 14.70 4.42 -8.13
N PHE A 146 14.94 3.80 -7.00
CA PHE A 146 15.74 4.35 -5.91
C PHE A 146 17.12 3.69 -5.91
N ASP A 147 18.18 4.48 -5.82
CA ASP A 147 19.56 3.98 -5.88
C ASP A 147 20.02 3.31 -4.56
N GLY A 148 19.21 3.39 -3.50
CA GLY A 148 19.39 2.70 -2.23
C GLY A 148 18.51 1.45 -2.09
N PRO A 149 18.51 0.81 -0.90
CA PRO A 149 17.63 -0.32 -0.62
C PRO A 149 16.16 0.08 -0.65
N VAL A 150 15.33 -0.78 -1.27
CA VAL A 150 13.87 -0.70 -1.25
C VAL A 150 13.32 -2.01 -0.72
N ASP A 151 12.68 -1.97 0.44
CA ASP A 151 11.99 -3.12 1.01
C ASP A 151 10.53 -3.07 0.57
N HIS A 152 10.18 -3.95 -0.37
CA HIS A 152 8.83 -4.09 -0.91
C HIS A 152 8.09 -5.17 -0.13
N MET A 153 7.22 -4.75 0.79
CA MET A 153 6.44 -5.63 1.65
C MET A 153 5.13 -6.04 0.96
N HIS A 154 4.56 -7.18 1.35
CA HIS A 154 3.31 -7.69 0.78
C HIS A 154 2.23 -7.85 1.85
N ALA A 155 1.04 -7.30 1.59
CA ALA A 155 -0.13 -7.44 2.45
C ALA A 155 -0.94 -8.71 2.14
N MET A 156 -0.61 -9.44 1.06
CA MET A 156 -1.31 -10.65 0.64
C MET A 156 -1.54 -11.65 1.80
N PRO A 157 -0.56 -11.99 2.66
CA PRO A 157 -0.79 -12.91 3.78
C PRO A 157 -1.87 -12.43 4.75
N ILE A 158 -1.93 -11.12 5.03
CA ILE A 158 -2.93 -10.52 5.92
C ILE A 158 -4.33 -10.65 5.32
N LEU A 159 -4.46 -10.37 4.02
CA LEU A 159 -5.72 -10.43 3.29
C LEU A 159 -6.19 -11.89 3.11
N THR A 160 -5.30 -12.79 2.73
CA THR A 160 -5.65 -14.22 2.56
C THR A 160 -5.97 -14.90 3.88
N ASP A 161 -5.31 -14.55 4.98
CA ASP A 161 -5.62 -15.05 6.33
C ASP A 161 -7.03 -14.65 6.77
N HIS A 162 -7.46 -13.42 6.46
CA HIS A 162 -8.83 -12.98 6.72
C HIS A 162 -9.83 -13.83 5.91
N ILE A 163 -9.55 -14.07 4.63
CA ILE A 163 -10.41 -14.88 3.76
C ILE A 163 -10.49 -16.32 4.29
N LYS A 164 -9.34 -16.95 4.61
CA LYS A 164 -9.28 -18.31 5.17
C LYS A 164 -10.08 -18.47 6.47
N LYS A 165 -10.15 -17.42 7.29
CA LYS A 165 -10.88 -17.44 8.57
C LYS A 165 -12.39 -17.27 8.42
N ASN A 166 -12.85 -16.56 7.39
CA ASN A 166 -14.26 -16.15 7.27
C ASN A 166 -15.01 -16.86 6.14
N TYR A 167 -14.32 -17.52 5.21
CA TYR A 167 -14.90 -18.19 4.04
C TYR A 167 -14.40 -19.63 3.88
N SER A 168 -15.26 -20.51 3.38
CA SER A 168 -14.83 -21.88 2.99
C SER A 168 -14.02 -21.81 1.71
N LEU A 169 -12.92 -22.54 1.67
CA LEU A 169 -12.05 -22.64 0.49
C LEU A 169 -12.56 -23.68 -0.54
N ASP A 170 -13.48 -24.60 -0.15
CA ASP A 170 -13.91 -25.72 -0.98
C ASP A 170 -14.53 -25.30 -2.31
N ASN A 171 -15.17 -24.14 -2.37
CA ASN A 171 -15.85 -23.62 -3.57
C ASN A 171 -15.38 -22.21 -3.93
N LEU A 172 -14.13 -21.88 -3.57
CA LEU A 172 -13.56 -20.59 -3.85
C LEU A 172 -12.94 -20.55 -5.25
N ALA A 173 -13.00 -19.40 -5.91
CA ALA A 173 -12.24 -19.08 -7.12
C ALA A 173 -11.55 -17.73 -6.95
N VAL A 174 -10.32 -17.62 -7.41
CA VAL A 174 -9.57 -16.36 -7.44
C VAL A 174 -9.77 -15.69 -8.79
N VAL A 175 -10.05 -14.39 -8.80
CA VAL A 175 -10.35 -13.64 -10.01
C VAL A 175 -9.45 -12.43 -10.15
N SER A 176 -8.71 -12.36 -11.26
CA SER A 176 -7.99 -11.16 -11.65
C SER A 176 -8.92 -10.17 -12.37
N PRO A 177 -8.88 -8.86 -12.05
CA PRO A 177 -9.73 -7.86 -12.71
C PRO A 177 -9.37 -7.63 -14.18
N ASP A 178 -8.20 -8.07 -14.62
CA ASP A 178 -7.72 -8.02 -16.01
C ASP A 178 -6.57 -9.02 -16.25
N ALA A 179 -6.15 -9.15 -17.51
CA ALA A 179 -5.06 -10.05 -17.89
C ALA A 179 -3.67 -9.62 -17.33
N GLY A 180 -3.48 -8.37 -16.97
CA GLY A 180 -2.20 -7.86 -16.47
C GLY A 180 -1.85 -8.31 -15.06
N ARG A 181 -2.87 -8.69 -14.27
CA ARG A 181 -2.72 -9.10 -12.86
C ARG A 181 -2.76 -10.62 -12.63
N VAL A 182 -2.83 -11.43 -13.70
CA VAL A 182 -2.94 -12.90 -13.61
C VAL A 182 -1.81 -13.50 -12.77
N LYS A 183 -0.56 -13.05 -12.94
CA LYS A 183 0.59 -13.55 -12.14
C LYS A 183 0.45 -13.30 -10.63
N VAL A 184 -0.14 -12.18 -10.25
CA VAL A 184 -0.43 -11.89 -8.84
C VAL A 184 -1.55 -12.79 -8.35
N ALA A 185 -2.58 -12.96 -9.17
CA ALA A 185 -3.72 -13.83 -8.86
C ALA A 185 -3.32 -15.31 -8.73
N GLU A 186 -2.30 -15.79 -9.46
CA GLU A 186 -1.73 -17.14 -9.29
C GLU A 186 -1.16 -17.35 -7.88
N LYS A 187 -0.42 -16.37 -7.34
CA LYS A 187 0.09 -16.44 -5.98
C LYS A 187 -1.04 -16.51 -4.95
N TRP A 188 -2.08 -15.70 -5.15
CA TRP A 188 -3.26 -15.74 -4.29
C TRP A 188 -4.01 -17.07 -4.39
N ALA A 189 -4.15 -17.62 -5.60
CA ALA A 189 -4.77 -18.92 -5.82
C ALA A 189 -4.04 -20.04 -5.06
N HIS A 190 -2.71 -20.04 -5.11
CA HIS A 190 -1.87 -20.96 -4.36
C HIS A 190 -2.07 -20.82 -2.85
N GLU A 191 -2.01 -19.59 -2.32
CA GLU A 191 -2.24 -19.31 -0.90
C GLU A 191 -3.63 -19.70 -0.42
N LEU A 192 -4.64 -19.62 -1.28
CA LEU A 192 -6.02 -20.00 -0.98
C LEU A 192 -6.33 -21.46 -1.31
N GLY A 193 -5.33 -22.37 -1.23
CA GLY A 193 -5.51 -23.80 -1.36
C GLY A 193 -5.60 -24.27 -2.80
N ASP A 194 -4.80 -23.69 -3.70
CA ASP A 194 -4.79 -23.97 -5.15
C ASP A 194 -6.16 -23.73 -5.80
N ALA A 195 -6.84 -22.67 -5.36
CA ALA A 195 -8.16 -22.30 -5.87
C ALA A 195 -8.13 -22.05 -7.38
N PRO A 196 -9.19 -22.43 -8.15
CA PRO A 196 -9.27 -22.12 -9.57
C PRO A 196 -9.07 -20.62 -9.85
N LEU A 197 -8.28 -20.34 -10.90
CA LEU A 197 -7.99 -18.98 -11.34
C LEU A 197 -8.85 -18.60 -12.54
N SER A 198 -9.47 -17.44 -12.46
CA SER A 198 -10.25 -16.83 -13.53
C SER A 198 -9.84 -15.37 -13.73
N PHE A 199 -10.18 -14.76 -14.84
CA PHE A 199 -9.95 -13.32 -15.04
C PHE A 199 -11.03 -12.67 -15.90
N VAL A 200 -11.20 -11.35 -15.72
CA VAL A 200 -12.13 -10.56 -16.53
C VAL A 200 -11.40 -10.03 -17.77
N HIS A 201 -11.81 -10.50 -18.94
CA HIS A 201 -11.27 -10.02 -20.20
C HIS A 201 -12.08 -8.83 -20.72
N LYS A 202 -11.41 -7.69 -20.94
CA LYS A 202 -11.99 -6.46 -21.49
C LYS A 202 -11.67 -6.36 -22.98
N THR A 203 -12.68 -6.44 -23.84
CA THR A 203 -12.52 -6.20 -25.27
C THR A 203 -13.03 -4.81 -25.59
N ARG A 204 -12.17 -3.96 -26.18
CA ARG A 204 -12.57 -2.68 -26.76
C ARG A 204 -12.83 -2.90 -28.24
N SER A 205 -14.08 -2.75 -28.70
CA SER A 205 -14.37 -2.70 -30.14
C SER A 205 -13.74 -1.44 -30.73
N THR A 206 -12.90 -1.59 -31.75
CA THR A 206 -12.24 -0.51 -32.46
C THR A 206 -13.00 -0.07 -33.72
N THR A 207 -14.14 -0.71 -34.03
CA THR A 207 -14.80 -0.59 -35.35
C THR A 207 -16.01 0.32 -35.40
N GLU A 208 -16.50 0.88 -34.28
CA GLU A 208 -17.65 1.79 -34.29
C GLU A 208 -17.47 2.99 -33.36
N ALA A 209 -18.04 4.14 -33.74
CA ALA A 209 -17.98 5.40 -33.02
C ALA A 209 -18.62 5.36 -31.59
N ASN A 210 -19.36 4.31 -31.29
CA ASN A 210 -19.89 4.00 -29.96
C ASN A 210 -19.06 2.86 -29.35
N LYS A 211 -18.16 3.20 -28.43
CA LYS A 211 -17.29 2.27 -27.70
C LYS A 211 -18.09 1.31 -26.85
N THR A 212 -18.48 0.16 -27.41
CA THR A 212 -19.04 -0.94 -26.62
C THR A 212 -17.88 -1.69 -25.95
N VAL A 213 -17.76 -1.58 -24.62
CA VAL A 213 -16.83 -2.39 -23.86
C VAL A 213 -17.53 -3.70 -23.52
N SER A 214 -17.15 -4.81 -24.16
CA SER A 214 -17.62 -6.14 -23.79
C SER A 214 -16.66 -6.73 -22.76
N ASN A 215 -17.17 -7.01 -21.59
CA ASN A 215 -16.44 -7.72 -20.55
C ASN A 215 -16.94 -9.17 -20.50
N ARG A 216 -16.04 -10.15 -20.45
CA ARG A 216 -16.37 -11.57 -20.27
C ARG A 216 -15.44 -12.19 -19.21
N VAL A 217 -15.94 -13.18 -18.51
CA VAL A 217 -15.13 -14.02 -17.63
C VAL A 217 -14.42 -15.09 -18.49
N VAL A 218 -13.15 -15.30 -18.21
CA VAL A 218 -12.36 -16.43 -18.71
C VAL A 218 -12.03 -17.30 -17.49
N GLY A 219 -12.44 -18.55 -17.53
CA GLY A 219 -12.39 -19.48 -16.41
C GLY A 219 -13.79 -19.82 -15.90
N ASP A 220 -13.87 -20.67 -14.87
CA ASP A 220 -15.11 -21.17 -14.30
C ASP A 220 -15.41 -20.47 -12.97
N VAL A 221 -16.54 -19.74 -12.91
CA VAL A 221 -17.01 -18.99 -11.74
C VAL A 221 -18.45 -19.34 -11.34
N GLU A 222 -19.13 -20.21 -12.13
CA GLU A 222 -20.53 -20.57 -11.89
C GLU A 222 -20.67 -21.28 -10.53
N GLY A 223 -21.57 -20.78 -9.70
CA GLY A 223 -21.82 -21.29 -8.36
C GLY A 223 -20.70 -21.08 -7.34
N LYS A 224 -19.57 -20.43 -7.69
CA LYS A 224 -18.40 -20.25 -6.82
C LYS A 224 -18.46 -18.95 -6.01
N ASP A 225 -17.77 -18.97 -4.88
CA ASP A 225 -17.43 -17.78 -4.11
C ASP A 225 -16.14 -17.19 -4.71
N CYS A 226 -16.22 -16.02 -5.33
CA CYS A 226 -15.14 -15.41 -6.09
C CYS A 226 -14.40 -14.35 -5.28
N VAL A 227 -13.08 -14.47 -5.16
CA VAL A 227 -12.19 -13.43 -4.61
C VAL A 227 -11.64 -12.60 -5.76
N LEU A 228 -12.16 -11.39 -5.94
CA LEU A 228 -11.71 -10.41 -6.92
C LEU A 228 -10.65 -9.51 -6.27
N LEU A 229 -9.41 -9.60 -6.75
CA LEU A 229 -8.27 -8.90 -6.13
C LEU A 229 -7.71 -7.79 -7.02
N ASP A 230 -7.18 -6.74 -6.38
CA ASP A 230 -6.35 -5.70 -7.03
C ASP A 230 -5.28 -5.19 -6.04
N ASP A 231 -4.25 -4.46 -6.50
CA ASP A 231 -3.33 -3.78 -5.61
C ASP A 231 -3.98 -2.53 -4.99
N MET A 232 -4.76 -1.79 -5.77
CA MET A 232 -5.45 -0.59 -5.32
C MET A 232 -6.81 -0.40 -5.97
N ILE A 233 -7.73 0.17 -5.23
CA ILE A 233 -9.02 0.62 -5.74
C ILE A 233 -9.11 2.14 -5.58
N ASP A 234 -9.17 2.85 -6.71
CA ASP A 234 -9.32 4.30 -6.75
C ASP A 234 -10.81 4.66 -6.82
N THR A 235 -11.39 4.89 -7.98
CA THR A 235 -12.80 5.28 -8.15
C THR A 235 -13.78 4.10 -8.14
N GLY A 236 -13.30 2.87 -8.00
CA GLY A 236 -14.11 1.65 -7.91
C GLY A 236 -14.79 1.19 -9.21
N GLY A 237 -14.72 1.97 -10.30
CA GLY A 237 -15.46 1.67 -11.52
C GLY A 237 -15.09 0.33 -12.19
N THR A 238 -13.80 0.03 -12.25
CA THR A 238 -13.29 -1.24 -12.81
C THR A 238 -13.76 -2.43 -11.99
N ILE A 239 -13.62 -2.34 -10.68
CA ILE A 239 -13.97 -3.42 -9.75
C ILE A 239 -15.49 -3.64 -9.72
N ALA A 240 -16.29 -2.58 -9.59
CA ALA A 240 -17.76 -2.70 -9.63
C ALA A 240 -18.25 -3.29 -10.97
N GLY A 241 -17.62 -2.93 -12.09
CA GLY A 241 -17.89 -3.54 -13.38
C GLY A 241 -17.53 -5.02 -13.43
N ALA A 242 -16.41 -5.41 -12.84
CA ALA A 242 -16.00 -6.82 -12.75
C ALA A 242 -16.95 -7.64 -11.87
N VAL A 243 -17.42 -7.10 -10.75
CA VAL A 243 -18.41 -7.75 -9.89
C VAL A 243 -19.70 -8.08 -10.65
N ARG A 244 -20.23 -7.13 -11.44
CA ARG A 244 -21.42 -7.36 -12.27
C ARG A 244 -21.21 -8.50 -13.25
N VAL A 245 -20.09 -8.49 -13.98
CA VAL A 245 -19.75 -9.52 -14.95
C VAL A 245 -19.61 -10.90 -14.30
N LEU A 246 -19.05 -10.99 -13.08
CA LEU A 246 -18.96 -12.22 -12.32
C LEU A 246 -20.33 -12.72 -11.87
N LYS A 247 -21.20 -11.83 -11.40
CA LYS A 247 -22.60 -12.16 -11.02
C LYS A 247 -23.40 -12.64 -12.24
N ASP A 248 -23.26 -11.98 -13.38
CA ASP A 248 -23.93 -12.38 -14.64
C ASP A 248 -23.42 -13.74 -15.15
N ALA A 249 -22.16 -14.10 -14.83
CA ALA A 249 -21.56 -15.40 -15.11
C ALA A 249 -21.89 -16.49 -14.06
N GLY A 250 -22.79 -16.20 -13.11
CA GLY A 250 -23.29 -17.17 -12.14
C GLY A 250 -22.47 -17.27 -10.85
N ALA A 251 -21.56 -16.34 -10.55
CA ALA A 251 -20.84 -16.33 -9.28
C ALA A 251 -21.83 -16.21 -8.10
N LYS A 252 -21.67 -17.09 -7.10
CA LYS A 252 -22.54 -17.14 -5.92
C LYS A 252 -22.31 -15.94 -5.02
N LYS A 253 -21.06 -15.68 -4.67
CA LYS A 253 -20.60 -14.50 -3.91
C LYS A 253 -19.42 -13.86 -4.62
N VAL A 254 -19.22 -12.57 -4.40
CA VAL A 254 -18.01 -11.87 -4.84
C VAL A 254 -17.45 -11.10 -3.64
N ILE A 255 -16.22 -11.43 -3.26
CA ILE A 255 -15.44 -10.81 -2.21
C ILE A 255 -14.39 -9.96 -2.93
N ILE A 256 -14.29 -8.70 -2.60
CA ILE A 256 -13.28 -7.79 -3.15
C ILE A 256 -12.14 -7.70 -2.15
N ALA A 257 -10.90 -7.86 -2.60
CA ALA A 257 -9.71 -7.68 -1.77
C ALA A 257 -8.70 -6.76 -2.45
N CYS A 258 -8.24 -5.72 -1.74
CA CYS A 258 -7.18 -4.85 -2.22
C CYS A 258 -6.28 -4.39 -1.07
N THR A 259 -5.03 -4.11 -1.38
CA THR A 259 -4.11 -3.55 -0.38
C THR A 259 -4.41 -2.08 -0.12
N HIS A 260 -4.56 -1.29 -1.18
CA HIS A 260 -4.71 0.16 -1.06
C HIS A 260 -6.13 0.62 -1.40
N GLY A 261 -6.94 0.87 -0.38
CA GLY A 261 -8.21 1.54 -0.53
C GLY A 261 -8.02 3.04 -0.73
N VAL A 262 -7.73 3.50 -1.94
CA VAL A 262 -7.65 4.93 -2.25
C VAL A 262 -9.02 5.57 -2.17
N PHE A 263 -10.04 4.86 -2.64
CA PHE A 263 -11.47 5.16 -2.53
C PHE A 263 -11.84 6.62 -2.82
N SER A 264 -11.27 7.15 -3.90
CA SER A 264 -11.69 8.46 -4.41
C SER A 264 -13.15 8.41 -4.85
N ASP A 265 -13.88 9.50 -4.66
CA ASP A 265 -15.27 9.60 -5.09
C ASP A 265 -15.47 9.20 -6.57
N PRO A 266 -16.50 8.45 -6.86
CA PRO A 266 -17.56 7.89 -6.03
C PRO A 266 -17.36 6.39 -5.68
N ALA A 267 -16.15 5.97 -5.27
CA ALA A 267 -15.82 4.55 -5.01
C ALA A 267 -16.73 3.92 -3.97
N ARG A 268 -16.98 4.63 -2.86
CA ARG A 268 -17.81 4.14 -1.76
C ARG A 268 -19.21 3.75 -2.24
N GLU A 269 -19.91 4.66 -2.92
CA GLU A 269 -21.23 4.41 -3.47
C GLU A 269 -21.23 3.21 -4.41
N ARG A 270 -20.30 3.20 -5.38
CA ARG A 270 -20.17 2.13 -6.37
C ARG A 270 -19.94 0.76 -5.75
N LEU A 271 -19.06 0.67 -4.74
CA LEU A 271 -18.71 -0.60 -4.13
C LEU A 271 -19.76 -1.06 -3.11
N SER A 272 -20.48 -0.17 -2.46
CA SER A 272 -21.60 -0.52 -1.61
C SER A 272 -22.78 -1.10 -2.41
N GLU A 273 -22.97 -0.64 -3.65
CA GLU A 273 -24.10 -1.00 -4.50
C GLU A 273 -23.80 -2.07 -5.55
N CYS A 274 -22.53 -2.44 -5.76
CA CYS A 274 -22.15 -3.38 -6.82
C CYS A 274 -22.57 -4.84 -6.57
N GLY A 275 -23.06 -5.16 -5.36
CA GLY A 275 -23.47 -6.51 -4.98
C GLY A 275 -22.34 -7.40 -4.51
N ALA A 276 -21.20 -6.83 -4.13
CA ALA A 276 -20.13 -7.56 -3.44
C ALA A 276 -20.56 -7.93 -2.01
N GLU A 277 -20.18 -9.13 -1.57
CA GLU A 277 -20.42 -9.61 -0.20
C GLU A 277 -19.62 -8.79 0.81
N GLU A 278 -18.34 -8.58 0.50
CA GLU A 278 -17.40 -7.86 1.35
C GLU A 278 -16.38 -7.12 0.48
N VAL A 279 -15.92 -5.97 0.97
CA VAL A 279 -14.77 -5.22 0.46
C VAL A 279 -13.71 -5.23 1.54
N ILE A 280 -12.59 -5.93 1.28
CA ILE A 280 -11.48 -6.05 2.22
C ILE A 280 -10.35 -5.15 1.75
N THR A 281 -9.86 -4.30 2.62
CA THR A 281 -8.69 -3.45 2.37
C THR A 281 -7.78 -3.39 3.58
N THR A 282 -6.63 -2.75 3.43
CA THR A 282 -5.74 -2.50 4.56
C THR A 282 -5.75 -1.02 4.97
N ASP A 283 -5.17 -0.74 6.13
CA ASP A 283 -4.96 0.61 6.63
C ASP A 283 -3.68 1.29 6.12
N THR A 284 -3.16 0.88 4.95
CA THR A 284 -2.06 1.61 4.27
C THR A 284 -2.41 3.07 4.00
N LEU A 285 -3.69 3.35 3.84
CA LEU A 285 -4.30 4.69 3.76
C LEU A 285 -5.38 4.80 4.85
N PRO A 286 -5.64 5.99 5.40
CA PRO A 286 -6.69 6.16 6.39
C PRO A 286 -8.06 5.78 5.81
N GLN A 287 -8.81 4.96 6.52
CA GLN A 287 -10.11 4.46 6.11
C GLN A 287 -11.18 4.84 7.13
N SER A 288 -12.42 5.00 6.66
CA SER A 288 -13.60 5.12 7.51
C SER A 288 -14.62 4.06 7.11
N THR A 289 -15.02 3.26 8.09
CA THR A 289 -16.09 2.26 7.94
C THR A 289 -17.47 2.83 8.25
N GLU A 290 -17.56 4.09 8.72
CA GLU A 290 -18.82 4.74 9.07
C GLU A 290 -19.78 4.77 7.88
N GLY A 291 -20.95 4.14 8.03
CA GLY A 291 -21.96 4.02 6.97
C GLY A 291 -21.54 3.20 5.76
N TRP A 292 -20.52 2.35 5.84
CA TRP A 292 -20.10 1.40 4.82
C TRP A 292 -20.07 -0.02 5.40
N SER A 293 -21.23 -0.67 5.40
CA SER A 293 -21.48 -1.90 6.17
C SER A 293 -20.70 -3.13 5.69
N ASN A 294 -20.29 -3.18 4.42
CA ASN A 294 -19.53 -4.29 3.86
C ASN A 294 -18.03 -3.98 3.66
N LEU A 295 -17.49 -2.91 4.27
CA LEU A 295 -16.06 -2.62 4.28
C LEU A 295 -15.39 -3.22 5.51
N THR A 296 -14.37 -4.02 5.29
CA THR A 296 -13.44 -4.53 6.32
C THR A 296 -12.07 -3.94 6.11
N VAL A 297 -11.50 -3.36 7.17
CA VAL A 297 -10.15 -2.77 7.16
C VAL A 297 -9.22 -3.60 8.04
N LEU A 298 -8.14 -4.12 7.46
CA LEU A 298 -7.14 -4.91 8.15
C LEU A 298 -5.89 -4.08 8.41
N SER A 299 -5.31 -4.22 9.60
CA SER A 299 -4.13 -3.43 9.93
C SER A 299 -2.84 -4.06 9.42
N ILE A 300 -2.00 -3.24 8.79
CA ILE A 300 -0.62 -3.59 8.41
C ILE A 300 0.40 -3.21 9.49
N ALA A 301 -0.04 -2.71 10.64
CA ALA A 301 0.87 -2.27 11.70
C ALA A 301 1.81 -3.39 12.17
N PRO A 302 1.39 -4.65 12.36
CA PRO A 302 2.29 -5.74 12.70
C PRO A 302 3.37 -6.00 11.65
N LEU A 303 3.01 -5.94 10.34
CA LEU A 303 3.94 -6.12 9.23
C LEU A 303 5.00 -5.01 9.22
N LEU A 304 4.58 -3.76 9.31
CA LEU A 304 5.49 -2.61 9.34
C LEU A 304 6.37 -2.61 10.58
N ALA A 305 5.83 -2.95 11.75
CA ALA A 305 6.60 -3.04 12.99
C ALA A 305 7.69 -4.10 12.89
N GLN A 306 7.37 -5.29 12.38
CA GLN A 306 8.35 -6.35 12.19
C GLN A 306 9.41 -5.93 11.16
N THR A 307 9.02 -5.29 10.05
CA THR A 307 9.95 -4.75 9.05
C THR A 307 10.92 -3.73 9.65
N ILE A 308 10.40 -2.77 10.42
CA ILE A 308 11.21 -1.78 11.12
C ILE A 308 12.19 -2.45 12.08
N HIS A 309 11.73 -3.44 12.84
CA HIS A 309 12.56 -4.19 13.78
C HIS A 309 13.72 -4.89 13.07
N GLU A 310 13.45 -5.62 11.98
CA GLU A 310 14.49 -6.29 11.20
C GLU A 310 15.50 -5.31 10.60
N ILE A 311 15.05 -4.18 10.04
CA ILE A 311 15.94 -3.15 9.51
C ILE A 311 16.82 -2.55 10.61
N PHE A 312 16.23 -2.27 11.77
CA PHE A 312 16.95 -1.69 12.91
C PHE A 312 17.99 -2.65 13.49
N GLU A 313 17.64 -3.92 13.64
CA GLU A 313 18.55 -4.96 14.14
C GLU A 313 19.56 -5.45 13.09
N ASN A 314 19.49 -4.97 11.84
CA ASN A 314 20.24 -5.45 10.66
C ASN A 314 19.97 -6.94 10.36
N GLY A 315 18.75 -7.37 10.66
CA GLY A 315 18.21 -8.67 10.34
C GLY A 315 17.77 -8.78 8.87
N SER A 316 17.08 -9.88 8.54
CA SER A 316 16.58 -10.14 7.19
C SER A 316 15.08 -9.90 7.10
N VAL A 317 14.67 -8.99 6.24
CA VAL A 317 13.25 -8.79 5.89
C VAL A 317 12.71 -9.90 4.99
N THR A 318 13.59 -10.70 4.35
CA THR A 318 13.19 -11.78 3.43
C THR A 318 12.35 -12.86 4.13
N THR A 319 12.62 -13.12 5.42
CA THR A 319 11.83 -14.09 6.21
C THR A 319 10.38 -13.68 6.38
N LEU A 320 10.05 -12.42 6.12
CA LEU A 320 8.68 -11.90 6.14
C LEU A 320 7.93 -12.21 4.84
N PHE A 321 8.68 -12.51 3.75
CA PHE A 321 8.13 -12.90 2.45
C PHE A 321 7.94 -14.42 2.31
N ASP A 322 8.80 -15.22 2.98
CA ASP A 322 8.79 -16.69 2.89
C ASP A 322 7.56 -17.34 3.57
N ARG A 323 6.68 -16.54 4.13
CA ARG A 323 5.37 -16.97 4.64
C ARG A 323 4.22 -16.72 3.64
N ALA A 324 4.58 -16.27 2.42
CA ALA A 324 3.63 -15.98 1.35
C ALA A 324 3.82 -16.93 0.16
#